data_154115012002376126ebd50b67b1fed0
#
_entry.id   154115012002376126ebd50b67b1fed0
#
_cell.length_a   1.000
_cell.length_b   1.000
_cell.length_c   1.000
_cell.angle_alpha   90.00
_cell.angle_beta   90.00
_cell.angle_gamma   90.00
#
_symmetry.space_group_name_H-M   'P 1'
#
loop_
_entity.id
_entity.type
_entity.pdbx_description
1 polymer ?
#
loop_
_entity_poly.entity_id
_entity_poly.type
_entity_poly.pdbx_seq_one_letter_code
_entity_poly.pdbx_strand_id
1 'polypeptide(L)'
;MRIAATITKEGYIEKLPDGPHIIIFDTQKENTEKYDNPGYFLKEGRRSAIVDFLLDQKTDVVISVPEAFCSLSYGKAKQKGLKFIRLEKSLPYEEVIQNLSKYLENLTDSIPEDELAK
;
A
#
# COMPACT_ATOMS: atom_id res chain seq x y z
N MET A 1 -0.64 9.89 11.10
CA MET A 1 -0.10 9.32 9.84
C MET A 1 -1.16 8.39 9.24
N ARG A 2 -1.26 8.38 7.94
CA ARG A 2 -2.26 7.59 7.22
C ARG A 2 -1.54 6.47 6.47
N ILE A 3 -1.91 5.23 6.78
CA ILE A 3 -1.23 4.03 6.31
C ILE A 3 -2.19 3.20 5.47
N ALA A 4 -1.83 2.97 4.21
CA ALA A 4 -2.70 2.31 3.24
C ALA A 4 -2.19 0.93 2.84
N ALA A 5 -3.12 0.08 2.46
CA ALA A 5 -2.81 -1.22 1.87
C ALA A 5 -3.95 -1.64 0.93
N THR A 6 -3.59 -2.38 -0.11
CA THR A 6 -4.57 -3.12 -0.89
C THR A 6 -4.86 -4.43 -0.16
N ILE A 7 -6.13 -4.79 -0.03
CA ILE A 7 -6.51 -6.03 0.65
C ILE A 7 -7.44 -6.88 -0.19
N THR A 8 -7.34 -8.19 0.02
CA THR A 8 -8.27 -9.17 -0.53
C THR A 8 -9.60 -9.12 0.23
N LYS A 9 -10.60 -9.85 -0.25
CA LYS A 9 -11.88 -9.98 0.46
C LYS A 9 -11.71 -10.50 1.88
N GLU A 10 -10.72 -11.38 2.09
CA GLU A 10 -10.44 -11.99 3.39
C GLU A 10 -9.59 -11.09 4.28
N GLY A 11 -9.18 -9.92 3.79
CA GLY A 11 -8.42 -8.96 4.60
C GLY A 11 -6.91 -9.15 4.57
N TYR A 12 -6.39 -9.90 3.60
CA TYR A 12 -4.95 -10.08 3.44
C TYR A 12 -4.35 -8.97 2.57
N ILE A 13 -3.20 -8.48 2.96
CA ILE A 13 -2.47 -7.46 2.20
C ILE A 13 -1.96 -8.07 0.90
N GLU A 14 -2.15 -7.37 -0.22
CA GLU A 14 -1.86 -7.89 -1.54
C GLU A 14 -1.15 -6.86 -2.41
N LYS A 15 -0.68 -7.28 -3.58
CA LYS A 15 -0.14 -6.37 -4.59
C LYS A 15 -1.18 -5.30 -4.91
N LEU A 16 -0.73 -4.09 -5.23
CA LEU A 16 -1.65 -2.96 -5.37
C LEU A 16 -2.88 -3.26 -6.24
N PRO A 17 -2.76 -3.87 -7.43
CA PRO A 17 -3.94 -4.06 -8.28
C PRO A 17 -4.73 -5.34 -7.98
N ASP A 18 -4.26 -6.20 -7.09
CA ASP A 18 -4.78 -7.57 -6.97
C ASP A 18 -5.81 -7.76 -5.86
N GLY A 19 -6.22 -6.71 -5.18
CA GLY A 19 -7.28 -6.78 -4.19
C GLY A 19 -8.41 -5.81 -4.51
N PRO A 20 -9.66 -6.16 -4.18
CA PRO A 20 -10.81 -5.31 -4.52
C PRO A 20 -10.92 -4.05 -3.68
N HIS A 21 -10.22 -3.96 -2.56
CA HIS A 21 -10.36 -2.82 -1.66
C HIS A 21 -9.02 -2.23 -1.28
N ILE A 22 -9.04 -0.93 -0.96
CA ILE A 22 -7.94 -0.23 -0.32
C ILE A 22 -8.41 0.17 1.05
N ILE A 23 -7.57 -0.08 2.05
CA ILE A 23 -7.86 0.25 3.43
C ILE A 23 -6.83 1.27 3.89
N ILE A 24 -7.29 2.28 4.63
CA ILE A 24 -6.40 3.33 5.16
C ILE A 24 -6.63 3.41 6.66
N PHE A 25 -5.56 3.19 7.44
CA PHE A 25 -5.59 3.35 8.88
C PHE A 25 -5.00 4.71 9.25
N ASP A 26 -5.77 5.51 9.98
CA ASP A 26 -5.33 6.81 10.48
C ASP A 26 -4.90 6.66 11.93
N THR A 27 -3.60 6.84 12.20
CA THR A 27 -3.07 6.63 13.56
C THR A 27 -3.53 7.69 14.54
N GLN A 28 -3.86 8.89 14.08
CA GLN A 28 -4.32 9.96 14.96
C GLN A 28 -5.77 9.76 15.39
N LYS A 29 -6.62 9.37 14.44
CA LYS A 29 -8.04 9.11 14.70
C LYS A 29 -8.31 7.72 15.19
N GLU A 30 -7.33 6.83 15.08
CA GLU A 30 -7.43 5.41 15.42
C GLU A 30 -8.61 4.74 14.71
N ASN A 31 -8.85 5.12 13.45
CA ASN A 31 -9.92 4.56 12.66
C ASN A 31 -9.40 4.02 11.32
N THR A 32 -10.23 3.18 10.71
CA THR A 32 -9.96 2.57 9.42
C THR A 32 -11.02 3.01 8.42
N GLU A 33 -10.56 3.45 7.24
CA GLU A 33 -11.41 3.78 6.10
C GLU A 33 -11.22 2.71 5.03
N LYS A 34 -12.30 2.29 4.40
CA LYS A 34 -12.25 1.27 3.36
C LYS A 34 -12.86 1.82 2.08
N TYR A 35 -12.13 1.65 0.97
CA TYR A 35 -12.51 2.17 -0.34
C TYR A 35 -12.46 1.06 -1.38
N ASP A 36 -13.23 1.22 -2.44
CA ASP A 36 -13.05 0.38 -3.63
C ASP A 36 -11.69 0.70 -4.25
N ASN A 37 -10.99 -0.33 -4.72
CA ASN A 37 -9.69 -0.15 -5.34
C ASN A 37 -9.88 0.34 -6.78
N PRO A 38 -9.48 1.58 -7.12
CA PRO A 38 -9.71 2.14 -8.44
C PRO A 38 -8.94 1.44 -9.55
N GLY A 39 -7.90 0.70 -9.22
CA GLY A 39 -7.13 -0.05 -10.22
C GLY A 39 -7.56 -1.49 -10.41
N TYR A 40 -8.54 -1.98 -9.62
CA TYR A 40 -8.86 -3.40 -9.60
C TYR A 40 -9.40 -3.90 -10.95
N PHE A 41 -10.26 -3.12 -11.60
CA PHE A 41 -10.88 -3.51 -12.87
C PHE A 41 -10.23 -2.87 -14.10
N LEU A 42 -9.20 -2.05 -13.90
CA LEU A 42 -8.51 -1.44 -15.03
C LEU A 42 -7.66 -2.47 -15.75
N LYS A 43 -7.51 -2.32 -17.06
CA LYS A 43 -6.65 -3.18 -17.88
C LYS A 43 -5.22 -2.66 -17.92
N GLU A 44 -5.05 -1.33 -17.90
CA GLU A 44 -3.74 -0.68 -17.99
C GLU A 44 -3.65 0.44 -16.97
N GLY A 45 -2.43 0.81 -16.61
CA GLY A 45 -2.20 1.91 -15.68
C GLY A 45 -2.73 1.67 -14.28
N ARG A 46 -2.88 0.42 -13.90
CA ARG A 46 -3.55 0.02 -12.66
C ARG A 46 -2.84 0.54 -11.43
N ARG A 47 -1.53 0.29 -11.33
CA ARG A 47 -0.74 0.71 -10.17
C ARG A 47 -0.62 2.22 -10.09
N SER A 48 -0.48 2.88 -11.24
CA SER A 48 -0.39 4.34 -11.29
C SER A 48 -1.68 5.00 -10.80
N ALA A 49 -2.83 4.47 -11.22
CA ALA A 49 -4.13 4.97 -10.77
C ALA A 49 -4.29 4.82 -9.25
N ILE A 50 -3.78 3.72 -8.71
CA ILE A 50 -3.83 3.50 -7.25
C ILE A 50 -2.95 4.50 -6.53
N VAL A 51 -1.74 4.74 -7.01
CA VAL A 51 -0.85 5.74 -6.40
C VAL A 51 -1.52 7.11 -6.40
N ASP A 52 -2.13 7.52 -7.51
CA ASP A 52 -2.86 8.79 -7.59
C ASP A 52 -3.97 8.86 -6.55
N PHE A 53 -4.74 7.79 -6.39
CA PHE A 53 -5.79 7.70 -5.39
C PHE A 53 -5.23 7.85 -3.98
N LEU A 54 -4.14 7.15 -3.69
CA LEU A 54 -3.52 7.21 -2.36
C LEU A 54 -3.02 8.62 -2.05
N LEU A 55 -2.46 9.31 -3.03
CA LEU A 55 -2.02 10.69 -2.85
C LEU A 55 -3.20 11.63 -2.62
N ASP A 56 -4.30 11.44 -3.34
CA ASP A 56 -5.52 12.22 -3.14
C ASP A 56 -6.10 12.02 -1.74
N GLN A 57 -5.94 10.82 -1.18
CA GLN A 57 -6.38 10.50 0.17
C GLN A 57 -5.37 10.89 1.25
N LYS A 58 -4.31 11.60 0.88
CA LYS A 58 -3.27 12.08 1.79
C LYS A 58 -2.59 10.96 2.55
N THR A 59 -2.31 9.87 1.86
CA THR A 59 -1.60 8.73 2.41
C THR A 59 -0.14 9.09 2.64
N ASP A 60 0.39 8.65 3.78
CA ASP A 60 1.81 8.85 4.14
C ASP A 60 2.63 7.59 3.90
N VAL A 61 2.04 6.44 4.14
CA VAL A 61 2.74 5.15 4.14
C VAL A 61 1.90 4.11 3.40
N VAL A 62 2.56 3.28 2.61
CA VAL A 62 1.92 2.13 1.94
C VAL A 62 2.57 0.85 2.45
N ILE A 63 1.74 -0.12 2.84
CA ILE A 63 2.23 -1.44 3.19
C ILE A 63 2.41 -2.21 1.88
N SER A 64 3.65 -2.62 1.61
CA SER A 64 4.06 -3.16 0.31
C SER A 64 4.52 -4.61 0.43
N VAL A 65 3.90 -5.50 -0.34
CA VAL A 65 4.39 -6.87 -0.55
C VAL A 65 5.25 -6.90 -1.82
N PRO A 66 6.03 -7.97 -2.07
CA PRO A 66 6.78 -8.07 -3.32
C PRO A 66 5.86 -7.90 -4.54
N GLU A 67 6.34 -7.15 -5.52
CA GLU A 67 5.62 -6.83 -6.76
C GLU A 67 4.39 -5.94 -6.58
N ALA A 68 4.23 -5.29 -5.41
CA ALA A 68 3.14 -4.35 -5.20
C ALA A 68 3.22 -3.18 -6.18
N PHE A 69 4.44 -2.66 -6.40
CA PHE A 69 4.71 -1.55 -7.31
C PHE A 69 5.48 -2.04 -8.53
N CYS A 70 5.27 -1.39 -9.67
CA CYS A 70 6.20 -1.47 -10.80
C CYS A 70 7.15 -0.25 -10.76
N SER A 71 8.15 -0.23 -11.64
CA SER A 71 9.11 0.88 -11.66
C SER A 71 8.44 2.23 -11.80
N LEU A 72 7.45 2.34 -12.68
CA LEU A 72 6.76 3.61 -12.94
C LEU A 72 5.98 4.09 -11.72
N SER A 73 5.16 3.21 -11.13
CA SER A 73 4.32 3.57 -9.97
C SER A 73 5.18 3.84 -8.75
N TYR A 74 6.23 3.06 -8.55
CA TYR A 74 7.18 3.29 -7.46
C TYR A 74 7.87 4.65 -7.60
N GLY A 75 8.33 4.98 -8.81
CA GLY A 75 8.96 6.27 -9.07
C GLY A 75 8.04 7.44 -8.73
N LYS A 76 6.78 7.35 -9.11
CA LYS A 76 5.78 8.37 -8.78
C LYS A 76 5.57 8.47 -7.27
N ALA A 77 5.40 7.34 -6.60
CA ALA A 77 5.18 7.30 -5.15
C ALA A 77 6.36 7.92 -4.40
N LYS A 78 7.57 7.52 -4.78
CA LYS A 78 8.80 8.03 -4.15
C LYS A 78 8.96 9.53 -4.37
N GLN A 79 8.72 9.99 -5.59
CA GLN A 79 8.84 11.41 -5.93
C GLN A 79 7.89 12.26 -5.09
N LYS A 80 6.71 11.73 -4.76
CA LYS A 80 5.69 12.44 -3.98
C LYS A 80 5.83 12.23 -2.48
N GLY A 81 6.88 11.55 -2.04
CA GLY A 81 7.24 11.42 -0.62
C GLY A 81 6.55 10.31 0.13
N LEU A 82 5.92 9.35 -0.55
CA LEU A 82 5.36 8.19 0.12
C LEU A 82 6.46 7.35 0.75
N LYS A 83 6.19 6.81 1.92
CA LYS A 83 7.04 5.87 2.62
C LYS A 83 6.43 4.48 2.55
N PHE A 84 7.23 3.48 2.91
CA PHE A 84 6.80 2.09 2.73
C PHE A 84 7.10 1.26 3.97
N ILE A 85 6.14 0.38 4.30
CA ILE A 85 6.37 -0.74 5.21
C ILE A 85 6.47 -1.96 4.31
N ARG A 86 7.68 -2.55 4.22
CA ARG A 86 7.92 -3.68 3.34
C ARG A 86 7.63 -4.98 4.07
N LEU A 87 6.78 -5.81 3.49
CA LEU A 87 6.52 -7.16 3.98
C LEU A 87 7.15 -8.15 3.02
N GLU A 88 7.61 -9.29 3.54
CA GLU A 88 8.16 -10.36 2.72
C GLU A 88 7.09 -11.17 2.02
N LYS A 89 5.88 -11.16 2.55
CA LYS A 89 4.75 -11.94 2.03
C LYS A 89 3.44 -11.30 2.45
N SER A 90 2.36 -11.77 1.84
CA SER A 90 1.01 -11.37 2.23
C SER A 90 0.73 -11.77 3.68
N LEU A 91 0.21 -10.82 4.45
CA LEU A 91 -0.19 -11.03 5.85
C LEU A 91 -1.58 -10.43 6.04
N PRO A 92 -2.33 -10.89 7.05
CA PRO A 92 -3.58 -10.22 7.39
C PRO A 92 -3.32 -8.78 7.79
N TYR A 93 -4.13 -7.88 7.27
CA TYR A 93 -4.04 -6.45 7.58
C TYR A 93 -4.08 -6.21 9.09
N GLU A 94 -5.00 -6.90 9.80
CA GLU A 94 -5.14 -6.70 11.23
C GLU A 94 -3.91 -7.09 12.03
N GLU A 95 -3.17 -8.10 11.56
CA GLU A 95 -1.93 -8.48 12.21
C GLU A 95 -0.91 -7.34 12.15
N VAL A 96 -0.81 -6.69 11.01
CA VAL A 96 0.13 -5.57 10.85
C VAL A 96 -0.30 -4.38 11.71
N ILE A 97 -1.58 -4.06 11.73
CA ILE A 97 -2.08 -2.92 12.52
C ILE A 97 -1.96 -3.18 14.03
N GLN A 98 -2.24 -4.39 14.47
CA GLN A 98 -2.10 -4.74 15.88
C GLN A 98 -0.64 -4.69 16.36
N ASN A 99 0.30 -4.82 15.44
CA ASN A 99 1.73 -4.79 15.74
C ASN A 99 2.42 -3.62 15.05
N LEU A 100 1.68 -2.53 14.84
CA LEU A 100 2.12 -1.43 13.98
C LEU A 100 3.45 -0.81 14.43
N SER A 101 3.66 -0.62 15.74
CA SER A 101 4.91 -0.04 16.23
C SER A 101 6.12 -0.85 15.80
N LYS A 102 5.99 -2.19 15.79
CA LYS A 102 7.06 -3.08 15.32
C LYS A 102 7.36 -2.85 13.84
N TYR A 103 6.31 -2.77 13.02
CA TYR A 103 6.49 -2.58 11.57
C TYR A 103 7.01 -1.18 11.24
N LEU A 104 6.63 -0.17 12.02
CA LEU A 104 7.12 1.19 11.81
C LEU A 104 8.60 1.36 12.11
N GLU A 105 9.20 0.46 12.89
CA GLU A 105 10.64 0.49 13.13
C GLU A 105 11.44 0.30 11.83
N ASN A 106 10.83 -0.34 10.82
CA ASN A 106 11.46 -0.61 9.53
C ASN A 106 10.88 0.26 8.41
N LEU A 107 10.27 1.38 8.77
CA LEU A 107 9.74 2.32 7.79
C LEU A 107 10.88 2.79 6.88
N THR A 108 10.67 2.76 5.56
CA THR A 108 11.68 3.11 4.58
C THR A 108 11.09 4.00 3.49
N ASP A 109 11.95 4.77 2.83
CA ASP A 109 11.56 5.55 1.66
C ASP A 109 11.94 4.88 0.34
N SER A 110 12.42 3.64 0.39
CA SER A 110 12.85 2.95 -0.83
C SER A 110 12.45 1.48 -0.83
N ILE A 111 12.21 0.96 -2.04
CA ILE A 111 11.92 -0.45 -2.30
C ILE A 111 13.01 -0.97 -3.22
N PRO A 112 13.66 -2.09 -2.90
CA PRO A 112 14.67 -2.67 -3.79
C PRO A 112 14.10 -3.04 -5.15
N GLU A 113 14.93 -2.90 -6.18
CA GLU A 113 14.51 -3.17 -7.55
C GLU A 113 13.98 -4.59 -7.75
N ASP A 114 14.54 -5.57 -7.05
CA ASP A 114 14.11 -6.97 -7.16
C ASP A 114 12.74 -7.23 -6.55
N GLU A 115 12.19 -6.27 -5.79
CA GLU A 115 10.82 -6.36 -5.27
C GLU A 115 9.80 -5.65 -6.15
N LEU A 116 10.22 -5.03 -7.24
CA LEU A 116 9.30 -4.38 -8.16
C LEU A 116 8.75 -5.36 -9.19
N ALA A 117 7.50 -5.15 -9.60
CA ALA A 117 6.87 -5.95 -10.65
C ALA A 117 7.54 -5.64 -11.99
N LYS A 118 7.69 -6.65 -12.81
CA LYS A 118 8.34 -6.54 -14.13
C LYS A 118 7.33 -6.34 -15.25
#